data_72d67f1f2fc16a62070fd62d89b18b4b
#
_entry.id   72d67f1f2fc16a62070fd62d89b18b4b
#
_cell.length_a   1.000
_cell.length_b   1.000
_cell.length_c   1.000
_cell.angle_alpha   90.00
_cell.angle_beta   90.00
_cell.angle_gamma   90.00
#
_symmetry.space_group_name_H-M   'P 1'
#
loop_
_entity.id
_entity.type
_entity.pdbx_description
1 polymer ?
#
loop_
_entity_poly.entity_id
_entity_poly.type
_entity_poly.pdbx_seq_one_letter_code
_entity_poly.pdbx_strand_id
1 'polypeptide(L)'
;ITGCIGLTSSQCLEEFTDVHSLPHHDYGKGGRGWRDLWQDCLALLIMEPEQVRQMLIDNFGGVRFDGTNATIIGSKQGEFIADRNNITRVWMDHGAWPYLTTELYMQQTGDVEFLVEENSYFKDPQVCRGEEKDMIWNDEQGNKQLAENNEVYAGTVLEHMLIQHLTAFYDVGEHNHIRLRGADWNDGLDMAAKRGESVAFTALYGGNLKNLAKDIKAYAEKTGNETVLLAKELLILLNVDKTVFDRIDEKKQVLDAYCETVKHTISGEKVNVRCDELCSILDSMGDWIGEHIRTTEWTTDKDGDGWFNGYYDNSGNAVEGDFPTGIRMMLTGQVFTVMADVATDEQVVAIAKSADKYLYDEAIGGYRLNTDFKEVKTDLGRLFGFAFGHKENGAVFSHMATMYANSLYHRGYAKEGYKVINSLFKHCDNYSKSGIYPGIPEYVSQRGRGMYHYLTGAASWMLLTVLNEMYGVKGEYGALKLKPQLLKEQFENGKASATCMFNGKNITVTYKNDKALDAGQYSVKEIYIDGNKYGDCDTVLKEDVMKLNDTVNIVAILD
;
A
#
# COMPACT_ATOMS: atom_id res chain seq x y z
N ILE A 1 3.61 -11.10 -21.14
CA ILE A 1 3.06 -10.55 -19.88
C ILE A 1 1.64 -11.05 -19.69
N THR A 2 0.76 -10.90 -20.68
CA THR A 2 -0.64 -11.35 -20.60
C THR A 2 -0.83 -12.85 -20.30
N GLY A 3 0.06 -13.72 -20.75
CA GLY A 3 -0.04 -15.16 -20.48
C GLY A 3 0.25 -15.56 -19.03
N CYS A 4 1.20 -14.87 -18.37
CA CYS A 4 1.52 -15.13 -16.96
C CYS A 4 0.51 -14.48 -15.99
N ILE A 5 -0.06 -13.32 -16.37
CA ILE A 5 -1.04 -12.59 -15.58
C ILE A 5 -2.44 -13.20 -15.74
N GLY A 6 -2.80 -13.67 -16.94
CA GLY A 6 -4.11 -14.27 -17.19
C GLY A 6 -4.39 -15.58 -16.44
N LEU A 7 -3.37 -16.39 -16.18
CA LEU A 7 -3.51 -17.59 -15.35
C LEU A 7 -3.64 -17.28 -13.86
N THR A 8 -3.01 -16.20 -13.41
CA THR A 8 -3.14 -15.75 -12.01
C THR A 8 -4.48 -15.08 -11.73
N SER A 9 -5.09 -14.40 -12.70
CA SER A 9 -6.36 -13.69 -12.51
C SER A 9 -7.57 -14.60 -12.41
N SER A 10 -7.68 -15.65 -13.25
CA SER A 10 -8.78 -16.62 -13.13
C SER A 10 -8.67 -17.50 -11.89
N GLN A 11 -7.43 -17.86 -11.49
CA GLN A 11 -7.21 -18.60 -10.23
C GLN A 11 -7.48 -17.71 -9.01
N CYS A 12 -7.15 -16.42 -9.02
CA CYS A 12 -7.52 -15.51 -7.95
C CYS A 12 -9.03 -15.45 -7.72
N LEU A 13 -9.83 -15.40 -8.77
CA LEU A 13 -11.30 -15.36 -8.66
C LEU A 13 -11.89 -16.66 -8.08
N GLU A 14 -11.43 -17.82 -8.55
CA GLU A 14 -11.88 -19.11 -8.03
C GLU A 14 -11.40 -19.34 -6.59
N GLU A 15 -10.20 -18.92 -6.24
CA GLU A 15 -9.63 -19.09 -4.89
C GLU A 15 -10.20 -18.07 -3.88
N PHE A 16 -10.66 -16.90 -4.29
CA PHE A 16 -11.34 -15.95 -3.42
C PHE A 16 -12.77 -16.33 -3.08
N THR A 17 -13.46 -17.03 -3.96
CA THR A 17 -14.78 -17.60 -3.68
C THR A 17 -14.70 -18.87 -2.84
N ASP A 18 -13.56 -19.55 -2.82
CA ASP A 18 -13.32 -20.75 -2.02
C ASP A 18 -12.13 -20.54 -1.07
N VAL A 19 -12.38 -19.84 0.02
CA VAL A 19 -11.39 -19.52 1.09
C VAL A 19 -10.78 -20.79 1.73
N HIS A 20 -11.27 -21.97 1.36
CA HIS A 20 -10.83 -23.25 1.93
C HIS A 20 -9.62 -23.87 1.22
N SER A 21 -9.17 -23.33 0.08
CA SER A 21 -8.28 -24.08 -0.82
C SER A 21 -6.80 -23.71 -0.82
N LEU A 22 -6.32 -22.76 0.02
CA LEU A 22 -4.89 -22.39 0.07
C LEU A 22 -4.15 -23.04 1.25
N PRO A 23 -3.50 -24.19 1.04
CA PRO A 23 -2.84 -24.94 2.11
C PRO A 23 -1.62 -24.26 2.72
N HIS A 24 -1.05 -23.22 2.06
CA HIS A 24 0.19 -22.58 2.47
C HIS A 24 0.02 -21.37 3.39
N HIS A 25 -1.17 -20.79 3.43
CA HIS A 25 -1.56 -19.76 4.38
C HIS A 25 -2.52 -20.26 5.45
N ASP A 26 -2.60 -21.59 5.61
CA ASP A 26 -3.35 -22.21 6.70
C ASP A 26 -2.63 -21.93 8.03
N TYR A 27 -3.11 -20.93 8.71
CA TYR A 27 -2.72 -20.62 10.08
C TYR A 27 -3.36 -21.58 11.10
N GLY A 28 -3.63 -22.82 10.69
CA GLY A 28 -4.15 -23.89 11.55
C GLY A 28 -5.65 -23.86 11.82
N LYS A 29 -6.33 -22.75 11.55
CA LYS A 29 -7.78 -22.56 11.66
C LYS A 29 -8.41 -22.01 10.38
N GLY A 30 -7.64 -21.91 9.31
CA GLY A 30 -8.03 -21.20 8.10
C GLY A 30 -7.96 -19.68 8.26
N GLY A 31 -8.07 -18.96 7.16
CA GLY A 31 -8.02 -17.51 7.11
C GLY A 31 -6.76 -16.99 6.42
N ARG A 32 -6.67 -15.67 6.28
CA ARG A 32 -5.58 -14.98 5.59
C ARG A 32 -4.92 -13.94 6.48
N GLY A 33 -3.63 -13.70 6.23
CA GLY A 33 -2.92 -12.58 6.82
C GLY A 33 -3.61 -11.26 6.46
N TRP A 34 -3.73 -10.38 7.44
CA TRP A 34 -4.35 -9.06 7.25
C TRP A 34 -3.77 -8.30 6.06
N ARG A 35 -2.45 -8.12 6.05
CA ARG A 35 -1.71 -7.44 4.98
C ARG A 35 -1.95 -8.05 3.62
N ASP A 36 -1.93 -9.39 3.56
CA ASP A 36 -2.00 -10.13 2.32
C ASP A 36 -3.36 -9.96 1.66
N LEU A 37 -4.45 -10.10 2.42
CA LEU A 37 -5.80 -9.99 1.88
C LEU A 37 -6.08 -8.61 1.27
N TRP A 38 -5.70 -7.53 1.97
CA TRP A 38 -5.90 -6.17 1.43
C TRP A 38 -5.15 -5.96 0.12
N GLN A 39 -3.91 -6.44 0.00
CA GLN A 39 -3.12 -6.28 -1.22
C GLN A 39 -3.56 -7.23 -2.34
N ASP A 40 -4.03 -8.43 -2.01
CA ASP A 40 -4.60 -9.35 -2.99
C ASP A 40 -5.87 -8.76 -3.62
N CYS A 41 -6.67 -8.00 -2.88
CA CYS A 41 -7.84 -7.29 -3.40
C CYS A 41 -7.51 -6.27 -4.51
N LEU A 42 -6.27 -5.79 -4.62
CA LEU A 42 -5.90 -4.83 -5.68
C LEU A 42 -6.16 -5.40 -7.08
N ALA A 43 -5.86 -6.69 -7.31
CA ALA A 43 -6.15 -7.33 -8.60
C ALA A 43 -7.66 -7.48 -8.83
N LEU A 44 -8.42 -7.85 -7.80
CA LEU A 44 -9.87 -7.99 -7.89
C LEU A 44 -10.55 -6.67 -8.18
N LEU A 45 -10.09 -5.58 -7.57
CA LEU A 45 -10.64 -4.23 -7.80
C LEU A 45 -10.46 -3.75 -9.24
N ILE A 46 -9.41 -4.20 -9.93
CA ILE A 46 -9.21 -3.90 -11.36
C ILE A 46 -10.14 -4.74 -12.23
N MET A 47 -10.50 -5.94 -11.79
CA MET A 47 -11.30 -6.88 -12.58
C MET A 47 -12.79 -6.77 -12.29
N GLU A 48 -13.19 -6.82 -11.02
CA GLU A 48 -14.60 -6.86 -10.58
C GLU A 48 -14.81 -6.09 -9.26
N PRO A 49 -14.69 -4.76 -9.24
CA PRO A 49 -14.70 -3.96 -8.01
C PRO A 49 -16.01 -4.08 -7.21
N GLU A 50 -17.15 -4.28 -7.89
CA GLU A 50 -18.45 -4.35 -7.22
C GLU A 50 -18.57 -5.55 -6.28
N GLN A 51 -17.97 -6.68 -6.63
CA GLN A 51 -17.99 -7.90 -5.80
C GLN A 51 -17.14 -7.75 -4.52
N VAL A 52 -16.19 -6.82 -4.52
CA VAL A 52 -15.25 -6.62 -3.41
C VAL A 52 -15.81 -5.67 -2.35
N ARG A 53 -16.78 -4.81 -2.70
CA ARG A 53 -17.32 -3.76 -1.82
C ARG A 53 -17.68 -4.26 -0.42
N GLN A 54 -18.53 -5.27 -0.35
CA GLN A 54 -19.00 -5.79 0.95
C GLN A 54 -17.87 -6.42 1.75
N MET A 55 -16.95 -7.13 1.08
CA MET A 55 -15.78 -7.72 1.73
C MET A 55 -14.88 -6.65 2.36
N LEU A 56 -14.67 -5.52 1.68
CA LEU A 56 -13.88 -4.42 2.26
C LEU A 56 -14.55 -3.85 3.50
N ILE A 57 -15.88 -3.59 3.46
CA ILE A 57 -16.63 -3.12 4.63
C ILE A 57 -16.46 -4.11 5.79
N ASP A 58 -16.70 -5.39 5.54
CA ASP A 58 -16.65 -6.42 6.57
C ASP A 58 -15.26 -6.51 7.22
N ASN A 59 -14.20 -6.38 6.41
CA ASN A 59 -12.82 -6.48 6.89
C ASN A 59 -12.41 -5.33 7.80
N PHE A 60 -13.01 -4.14 7.66
CA PHE A 60 -12.79 -3.04 8.61
C PHE A 60 -13.20 -3.41 10.05
N GLY A 61 -14.14 -4.33 10.22
CA GLY A 61 -14.52 -4.87 11.53
C GLY A 61 -13.38 -5.54 12.32
N GLY A 62 -12.22 -5.79 11.69
CA GLY A 62 -11.02 -6.31 12.34
C GLY A 62 -10.10 -5.24 12.93
N VAL A 63 -10.38 -3.95 12.73
CA VAL A 63 -9.64 -2.83 13.32
C VAL A 63 -10.01 -2.68 14.79
N ARG A 64 -9.02 -2.49 15.68
CA ARG A 64 -9.21 -2.11 17.09
C ARG A 64 -9.29 -0.60 17.24
N PHE A 65 -9.96 -0.18 18.30
CA PHE A 65 -10.12 1.25 18.57
C PHE A 65 -8.80 1.96 18.97
N ASP A 66 -7.75 1.20 19.27
CA ASP A 66 -6.39 1.73 19.47
C ASP A 66 -5.57 1.87 18.17
N GLY A 67 -6.21 1.64 17.02
CA GLY A 67 -5.60 1.74 15.69
C GLY A 67 -4.77 0.53 15.25
N THR A 68 -4.68 -0.50 16.07
CA THR A 68 -4.17 -1.81 15.65
C THR A 68 -5.29 -2.65 15.03
N ASN A 69 -5.01 -3.89 14.67
CA ASN A 69 -6.01 -4.78 14.08
C ASN A 69 -5.76 -6.24 14.46
N ALA A 70 -6.74 -7.09 14.24
CA ALA A 70 -6.55 -8.52 14.24
C ALA A 70 -5.55 -8.92 13.15
N THR A 71 -4.65 -9.85 13.43
CA THR A 71 -3.57 -10.21 12.50
C THR A 71 -4.07 -11.09 11.35
N ILE A 72 -5.16 -11.84 11.59
CA ILE A 72 -5.73 -12.79 10.64
C ILE A 72 -7.21 -12.48 10.42
N ILE A 73 -7.61 -12.42 9.15
CA ILE A 73 -9.01 -12.43 8.72
C ILE A 73 -9.41 -13.88 8.57
N GLY A 74 -10.44 -14.32 9.31
CA GLY A 74 -10.87 -15.71 9.35
C GLY A 74 -11.58 -16.17 8.08
N SER A 75 -11.96 -17.44 8.05
CA SER A 75 -12.61 -18.05 6.89
C SER A 75 -14.10 -17.69 6.75
N LYS A 76 -14.68 -17.15 7.80
CA LYS A 76 -16.07 -16.69 7.79
C LYS A 76 -16.12 -15.17 7.77
N GLN A 77 -17.12 -14.63 7.10
CA GLN A 77 -17.39 -13.19 7.06
C GLN A 77 -17.44 -12.62 8.49
N GLY A 78 -16.66 -11.55 8.74
CA GLY A 78 -16.58 -10.90 10.05
C GLY A 78 -15.87 -11.71 11.15
N GLU A 79 -15.19 -12.80 10.79
CA GLU A 79 -14.36 -13.57 11.71
C GLU A 79 -12.94 -13.01 11.73
N PHE A 80 -12.43 -12.71 12.92
CA PHE A 80 -11.07 -12.20 13.10
C PHE A 80 -10.35 -13.00 14.18
N ILE A 81 -9.05 -13.24 13.97
CA ILE A 81 -8.18 -13.92 14.93
C ILE A 81 -7.06 -12.96 15.29
N ALA A 82 -6.93 -12.69 16.59
CA ALA A 82 -6.01 -11.69 17.12
C ALA A 82 -4.56 -11.93 16.69
N ASP A 83 -4.06 -13.15 16.87
CA ASP A 83 -2.77 -13.62 16.39
C ASP A 83 -2.64 -15.14 16.54
N ARG A 84 -1.60 -15.72 15.93
CA ARG A 84 -1.20 -17.12 16.19
C ARG A 84 -0.74 -17.25 17.64
N ASN A 85 -1.20 -18.30 18.31
CA ASN A 85 -0.75 -18.66 19.64
C ASN A 85 -1.01 -17.61 20.73
N ASN A 86 -1.94 -16.70 20.52
CA ASN A 86 -2.26 -15.59 21.45
C ASN A 86 -1.05 -14.70 21.80
N ILE A 87 -0.10 -14.56 20.88
CA ILE A 87 1.01 -13.63 21.00
C ILE A 87 0.63 -12.34 20.29
N THR A 88 0.58 -11.25 21.04
CA THR A 88 0.34 -9.94 20.47
C THR A 88 1.50 -9.52 19.59
N ARG A 89 1.22 -9.24 18.35
CA ARG A 89 2.13 -8.51 17.48
C ARG A 89 1.41 -7.31 16.89
N VAL A 90 2.03 -6.16 16.99
CA VAL A 90 1.63 -4.97 16.25
C VAL A 90 2.52 -4.89 15.03
N TRP A 91 1.93 -5.16 13.87
CA TRP A 91 2.57 -4.93 12.58
C TRP A 91 2.27 -3.49 12.18
N MET A 92 3.30 -2.66 12.17
CA MET A 92 3.09 -1.21 12.05
C MET A 92 2.57 -0.79 10.68
N ASP A 93 2.78 -1.59 9.64
CA ASP A 93 2.29 -1.35 8.28
C ASP A 93 0.80 -1.71 8.07
N HIS A 94 0.21 -2.49 8.98
CA HIS A 94 -1.13 -3.04 8.79
C HIS A 94 -2.22 -1.96 8.65
N GLY A 95 -2.05 -0.78 9.22
CA GLY A 95 -2.99 0.32 9.06
C GLY A 95 -2.92 1.04 7.71
N ALA A 96 -1.83 0.88 6.96
CA ALA A 96 -1.64 1.56 5.68
C ALA A 96 -2.39 0.88 4.51
N TRP A 97 -2.48 -0.44 4.51
CA TRP A 97 -3.02 -1.22 3.41
C TRP A 97 -4.53 -1.10 3.22
N PRO A 98 -5.37 -1.07 4.28
CA PRO A 98 -6.80 -0.85 4.13
C PRO A 98 -7.13 0.42 3.36
N TYR A 99 -6.42 1.52 3.65
CA TYR A 99 -6.62 2.78 2.96
C TYR A 99 -6.25 2.68 1.47
N LEU A 100 -5.05 2.15 1.15
CA LEU A 100 -4.58 2.05 -0.24
C LEU A 100 -5.56 1.22 -1.11
N THR A 101 -6.10 0.14 -0.55
CA THR A 101 -7.09 -0.70 -1.24
C THR A 101 -8.43 0.02 -1.39
N THR A 102 -8.87 0.75 -0.36
CA THR A 102 -10.11 1.54 -0.38
C THR A 102 -10.01 2.71 -1.37
N GLU A 103 -8.87 3.39 -1.43
CA GLU A 103 -8.62 4.44 -2.42
C GLU A 103 -8.78 3.89 -3.84
N LEU A 104 -8.13 2.76 -4.16
CA LEU A 104 -8.28 2.13 -5.47
C LEU A 104 -9.75 1.78 -5.77
N TYR A 105 -10.50 1.26 -4.78
CA TYR A 105 -11.93 0.98 -4.94
C TYR A 105 -12.70 2.25 -5.31
N MET A 106 -12.51 3.34 -4.56
CA MET A 106 -13.22 4.61 -4.83
C MET A 106 -12.80 5.22 -6.17
N GLN A 107 -11.53 5.14 -6.54
CA GLN A 107 -11.07 5.62 -7.84
C GLN A 107 -11.71 4.83 -8.99
N GLN A 108 -11.80 3.51 -8.89
CA GLN A 108 -12.38 2.66 -9.92
C GLN A 108 -13.90 2.86 -10.05
N THR A 109 -14.63 2.94 -8.94
CA THR A 109 -16.10 2.92 -8.94
C THR A 109 -16.74 4.30 -8.85
N GLY A 110 -16.05 5.26 -8.23
CA GLY A 110 -16.61 6.56 -7.86
C GLY A 110 -17.63 6.49 -6.73
N ASP A 111 -17.62 5.43 -5.93
CA ASP A 111 -18.42 5.24 -4.72
C ASP A 111 -17.75 5.93 -3.52
N VAL A 112 -17.85 7.25 -3.46
CA VAL A 112 -17.28 8.02 -2.34
C VAL A 112 -18.10 7.89 -1.05
N GLU A 113 -19.37 7.46 -1.14
CA GLU A 113 -20.22 7.20 0.03
C GLU A 113 -19.75 5.97 0.82
N PHE A 114 -18.88 5.15 0.23
CA PHE A 114 -18.17 4.07 0.93
C PHE A 114 -17.47 4.56 2.21
N LEU A 115 -16.98 5.80 2.23
CA LEU A 115 -16.34 6.40 3.41
C LEU A 115 -17.25 6.45 4.64
N VAL A 116 -18.55 6.53 4.45
CA VAL A 116 -19.53 6.67 5.55
C VAL A 116 -20.32 5.37 5.84
N GLU A 117 -19.97 4.27 5.18
CA GLU A 117 -20.48 2.96 5.58
C GLU A 117 -19.99 2.61 6.98
N GLU A 118 -20.83 1.96 7.77
CA GLU A 118 -20.52 1.67 9.18
C GLU A 118 -20.17 0.20 9.42
N ASN A 119 -19.20 -0.04 10.30
CA ASN A 119 -18.92 -1.36 10.85
C ASN A 119 -18.50 -1.26 12.33
N SER A 120 -18.59 -2.39 13.04
CA SER A 120 -18.09 -2.51 14.42
C SER A 120 -16.57 -2.62 14.45
N TYR A 121 -15.97 -2.46 15.64
CA TYR A 121 -14.54 -2.63 15.86
C TYR A 121 -14.23 -3.95 16.55
N PHE A 122 -13.09 -4.52 16.24
CA PHE A 122 -12.58 -5.71 16.91
C PHE A 122 -12.13 -5.37 18.34
N LYS A 123 -12.44 -6.24 19.29
CA LYS A 123 -12.01 -6.13 20.68
C LYS A 123 -11.48 -7.48 21.19
N ASP A 124 -10.37 -7.42 21.86
CA ASP A 124 -9.75 -8.47 22.64
C ASP A 124 -9.03 -7.84 23.85
N PRO A 125 -8.30 -8.58 24.69
CA PRO A 125 -7.60 -7.99 25.82
C PRO A 125 -6.44 -7.06 25.44
N GLN A 126 -6.05 -7.00 24.17
CA GLN A 126 -4.96 -6.15 23.71
C GLN A 126 -5.42 -4.71 23.58
N VAL A 127 -4.67 -3.78 24.17
CA VAL A 127 -4.96 -2.34 24.15
C VAL A 127 -3.67 -1.52 24.08
N CYS A 128 -3.81 -0.23 23.89
CA CYS A 128 -2.68 0.72 23.87
C CYS A 128 -1.58 0.29 22.86
N ARG A 129 -2.02 -0.07 21.64
CA ARG A 129 -1.14 -0.53 20.57
C ARG A 129 -0.23 -1.69 21.00
N GLY A 130 -0.82 -2.62 21.76
CA GLY A 130 -0.16 -3.85 22.21
C GLY A 130 0.76 -3.70 23.41
N GLU A 131 0.85 -2.53 24.01
CA GLU A 131 1.69 -2.32 25.22
C GLU A 131 1.01 -2.76 26.51
N GLU A 132 -0.32 -2.77 26.53
CA GLU A 132 -1.10 -3.09 27.72
C GLU A 132 -2.17 -4.14 27.45
N LYS A 133 -2.78 -4.62 28.54
CA LYS A 133 -3.94 -5.50 28.49
C LYS A 133 -5.11 -4.89 29.26
N ASP A 134 -6.28 -4.97 28.67
CA ASP A 134 -7.53 -4.69 29.35
C ASP A 134 -7.85 -5.85 30.30
N MET A 135 -7.61 -5.63 31.59
CA MET A 135 -7.82 -6.62 32.65
C MET A 135 -9.29 -6.81 33.02
N ILE A 136 -10.17 -5.95 32.53
CA ILE A 136 -11.61 -6.03 32.76
C ILE A 136 -12.29 -6.88 31.69
N TRP A 137 -11.73 -6.87 30.48
CA TRP A 137 -12.27 -7.65 29.34
C TRP A 137 -12.19 -9.15 29.61
N ASN A 138 -13.22 -9.88 29.20
CA ASN A 138 -13.27 -11.35 29.20
C ASN A 138 -14.04 -11.86 27.98
N ASP A 139 -13.88 -13.14 27.65
CA ASP A 139 -14.47 -13.77 26.46
C ASP A 139 -16.01 -13.71 26.41
N GLU A 140 -16.69 -13.56 27.54
CA GLU A 140 -18.15 -13.47 27.61
C GLU A 140 -18.66 -12.13 27.05
N GLN A 141 -17.83 -11.10 27.01
CA GLN A 141 -18.17 -9.80 26.41
C GLN A 141 -18.14 -9.84 24.87
N GLY A 142 -17.65 -10.94 24.29
CA GLY A 142 -17.47 -11.09 22.85
C GLY A 142 -16.27 -10.30 22.33
N ASN A 143 -16.15 -10.23 21.00
CA ASN A 143 -14.99 -9.67 20.30
C ASN A 143 -15.29 -8.33 19.60
N LYS A 144 -16.26 -7.58 20.09
CA LYS A 144 -16.63 -6.28 19.54
C LYS A 144 -16.50 -5.17 20.59
N GLN A 145 -16.04 -4.00 20.14
CA GLN A 145 -15.92 -2.83 21.01
C GLN A 145 -17.31 -2.39 21.51
N LEU A 146 -17.44 -2.24 22.82
CA LEU A 146 -18.66 -1.76 23.45
C LEU A 146 -18.55 -0.27 23.82
N ALA A 147 -19.67 0.42 23.75
CA ALA A 147 -19.88 1.71 24.37
C ALA A 147 -20.22 1.57 25.86
N GLU A 148 -20.19 2.67 26.61
CA GLU A 148 -20.50 2.70 28.06
C GLU A 148 -21.94 2.21 28.40
N ASN A 149 -22.86 2.30 27.41
CA ASN A 149 -24.23 1.76 27.55
C ASN A 149 -24.30 0.23 27.28
N ASN A 150 -23.16 -0.46 27.11
CA ASN A 150 -23.02 -1.87 26.73
C ASN A 150 -23.57 -2.24 25.35
N GLU A 151 -23.84 -1.29 24.47
CA GLU A 151 -24.14 -1.57 23.06
C GLU A 151 -22.87 -1.68 22.25
N VAL A 152 -22.92 -2.50 21.19
CA VAL A 152 -21.79 -2.60 20.23
C VAL A 152 -21.67 -1.26 19.50
N TYR A 153 -20.51 -0.66 19.55
CA TYR A 153 -20.23 0.55 18.79
C TYR A 153 -19.93 0.22 17.33
N ALA A 154 -20.47 1.03 16.43
CA ALA A 154 -20.15 1.01 15.01
C ALA A 154 -19.73 2.41 14.56
N GLY A 155 -18.61 2.49 13.86
CA GLY A 155 -18.11 3.73 13.25
C GLY A 155 -17.99 3.59 11.74
N THR A 156 -17.77 4.72 11.07
CA THR A 156 -17.65 4.76 9.62
C THR A 156 -16.32 4.13 9.15
N VAL A 157 -16.26 3.68 7.90
CA VAL A 157 -15.01 3.24 7.24
C VAL A 157 -13.95 4.34 7.34
N LEU A 158 -14.34 5.60 7.12
CA LEU A 158 -13.46 6.75 7.33
C LEU A 158 -12.90 6.79 8.76
N GLU A 159 -13.75 6.57 9.78
CA GLU A 159 -13.32 6.55 11.17
C GLU A 159 -12.29 5.46 11.44
N HIS A 160 -12.49 4.24 10.91
CA HIS A 160 -11.52 3.15 11.03
C HIS A 160 -10.16 3.54 10.44
N MET A 161 -10.14 4.11 9.24
CA MET A 161 -8.91 4.56 8.59
C MET A 161 -8.24 5.70 9.35
N LEU A 162 -9.01 6.68 9.83
CA LEU A 162 -8.48 7.78 10.65
C LEU A 162 -7.82 7.26 11.92
N ILE A 163 -8.46 6.35 12.66
CA ILE A 163 -7.89 5.76 13.88
C ILE A 163 -6.55 5.08 13.56
N GLN A 164 -6.46 4.28 12.49
CA GLN A 164 -5.23 3.62 12.12
C GLN A 164 -4.10 4.60 11.79
N HIS A 165 -4.39 5.67 11.05
CA HIS A 165 -3.38 6.65 10.63
C HIS A 165 -2.98 7.61 11.74
N LEU A 166 -3.96 8.15 12.48
CA LEU A 166 -3.69 9.11 13.54
C LEU A 166 -2.92 8.48 14.69
N THR A 167 -3.33 7.28 15.14
CA THR A 167 -2.59 6.60 16.22
C THR A 167 -1.18 6.21 15.80
N ALA A 168 -0.96 5.86 14.52
CA ALA A 168 0.38 5.64 13.98
C ALA A 168 1.22 6.92 13.98
N PHE A 169 0.65 8.06 13.58
CA PHE A 169 1.33 9.36 13.57
C PHE A 169 1.87 9.79 14.94
N TYR A 170 1.19 9.40 16.03
CA TYR A 170 1.61 9.69 17.40
C TYR A 170 2.48 8.59 18.03
N ASP A 171 2.55 7.39 17.42
CA ASP A 171 3.35 6.25 17.91
C ASP A 171 4.77 6.30 17.36
N VAL A 172 5.56 7.30 17.79
CA VAL A 172 6.89 7.55 17.24
C VAL A 172 8.02 7.15 18.19
N GLY A 173 9.19 6.90 17.61
CA GLY A 173 10.44 6.65 18.33
C GLY A 173 11.31 7.91 18.49
N GLU A 174 12.59 7.70 18.74
CA GLU A 174 13.55 8.76 19.10
C GLU A 174 13.89 9.72 17.96
N HIS A 175 13.64 9.32 16.70
CA HIS A 175 13.89 10.13 15.49
C HIS A 175 12.60 10.70 14.91
N ASN A 176 11.49 10.56 15.66
CA ASN A 176 10.17 11.04 15.27
C ASN A 176 9.59 10.35 14.03
N HIS A 177 9.98 9.10 13.78
CA HIS A 177 9.36 8.19 12.82
C HIS A 177 8.52 7.15 13.55
N ILE A 178 7.56 6.56 12.85
CA ILE A 178 6.65 5.56 13.42
C ILE A 178 7.46 4.34 13.90
N ARG A 179 7.19 3.90 15.11
CA ARG A 179 7.88 2.76 15.74
C ARG A 179 7.65 1.48 14.95
N LEU A 180 8.71 0.72 14.74
CA LEU A 180 8.68 -0.55 14.00
C LEU A 180 7.84 -1.64 14.70
N ARG A 181 7.78 -1.61 16.03
CA ARG A 181 6.99 -2.57 16.83
C ARG A 181 7.38 -4.03 16.52
N GLY A 182 6.43 -4.86 16.06
CA GLY A 182 6.66 -6.26 15.72
C GLY A 182 7.37 -6.48 14.39
N ALA A 183 7.29 -5.58 13.49
CA ALA A 183 7.91 -5.34 12.18
C ALA A 183 6.98 -4.50 11.30
N ASP A 184 7.40 -4.20 10.07
CA ASP A 184 6.54 -3.71 8.98
C ASP A 184 6.33 -4.82 7.92
N TRP A 185 6.13 -4.44 6.64
CA TRP A 185 6.01 -5.36 5.52
C TRP A 185 7.19 -6.36 5.45
N ASN A 186 8.38 -5.93 5.85
CA ASN A 186 9.52 -6.82 5.97
C ASN A 186 9.48 -7.53 7.33
N ASP A 187 8.82 -8.67 7.37
CA ASP A 187 8.68 -9.54 8.56
C ASP A 187 10.00 -9.92 9.20
N GLY A 188 11.09 -9.80 8.46
CA GLY A 188 12.44 -10.07 8.92
C GLY A 188 13.02 -9.01 9.86
N LEU A 189 12.35 -7.86 10.05
CA LEU A 189 12.78 -6.75 10.93
C LEU A 189 12.20 -6.84 12.36
N ASP A 190 11.99 -8.02 12.88
CA ASP A 190 11.19 -8.33 14.07
C ASP A 190 11.93 -8.22 15.41
N MET A 191 13.18 -7.82 15.43
CA MET A 191 13.99 -7.74 16.66
C MET A 191 14.22 -6.29 17.15
N ALA A 192 13.79 -5.30 16.40
CA ALA A 192 13.95 -3.89 16.74
C ALA A 192 12.75 -3.27 17.47
N ALA A 193 11.98 -4.07 18.21
CA ALA A 193 10.68 -3.69 18.77
C ALA A 193 10.72 -2.52 19.77
N LYS A 194 11.86 -2.26 20.43
CA LYS A 194 11.97 -1.23 21.49
C LYS A 194 12.30 0.15 20.93
N ARG A 195 13.33 0.25 20.08
CA ARG A 195 13.85 1.52 19.56
C ARG A 195 13.85 1.60 18.04
N GLY A 196 13.46 0.50 17.35
CA GLY A 196 13.36 0.49 15.91
C GLY A 196 12.24 1.40 15.39
N GLU A 197 12.52 2.06 14.28
CA GLU A 197 11.59 2.94 13.57
C GLU A 197 11.58 2.60 12.09
N SER A 198 10.43 2.75 11.43
CA SER A 198 10.29 2.59 9.99
C SER A 198 10.07 3.94 9.33
N VAL A 199 11.11 4.51 8.74
CA VAL A 199 11.01 5.69 7.87
C VAL A 199 10.21 5.36 6.62
N ALA A 200 10.41 4.16 6.08
CA ALA A 200 9.72 3.64 4.91
C ALA A 200 8.18 3.76 5.04
N PHE A 201 7.63 3.21 6.11
CA PHE A 201 6.19 3.27 6.33
C PHE A 201 5.71 4.59 6.92
N THR A 202 6.56 5.35 7.62
CA THR A 202 6.24 6.74 7.98
C THR A 202 5.96 7.55 6.72
N ALA A 203 6.74 7.37 5.65
CA ALA A 203 6.48 8.00 4.36
C ALA A 203 5.12 7.58 3.78
N LEU A 204 4.81 6.28 3.76
CA LEU A 204 3.53 5.77 3.23
C LEU A 204 2.33 6.31 4.01
N TYR A 205 2.38 6.32 5.34
CA TYR A 205 1.33 6.92 6.17
C TYR A 205 1.15 8.41 5.87
N GLY A 206 2.25 9.14 5.64
CA GLY A 206 2.20 10.56 5.24
C GLY A 206 1.49 10.77 3.91
N GLY A 207 1.81 9.97 2.89
CA GLY A 207 1.13 9.98 1.60
C GLY A 207 -0.36 9.62 1.72
N ASN A 208 -0.67 8.58 2.48
CA ASN A 208 -2.04 8.16 2.74
C ASN A 208 -2.87 9.27 3.41
N LEU A 209 -2.34 9.99 4.39
CA LEU A 209 -3.04 11.11 5.03
C LEU A 209 -3.42 12.20 4.02
N LYS A 210 -2.51 12.56 3.12
CA LYS A 210 -2.77 13.55 2.07
C LYS A 210 -3.81 13.08 1.04
N ASN A 211 -3.76 11.81 0.67
CA ASN A 211 -4.73 11.24 -0.26
C ASN A 211 -6.10 11.07 0.40
N LEU A 212 -6.16 10.66 1.68
CA LEU A 212 -7.41 10.61 2.44
C LEU A 212 -8.08 11.99 2.54
N ALA A 213 -7.29 13.07 2.68
CA ALA A 213 -7.82 14.44 2.62
C ALA A 213 -8.48 14.74 1.26
N LYS A 214 -7.89 14.29 0.15
CA LYS A 214 -8.49 14.42 -1.20
C LYS A 214 -9.79 13.62 -1.32
N ASP A 215 -9.85 12.41 -0.76
CA ASP A 215 -11.04 11.56 -0.80
C ASP A 215 -12.19 12.16 0.03
N ILE A 216 -11.90 12.71 1.21
CA ILE A 216 -12.88 13.43 2.04
C ILE A 216 -13.41 14.66 1.29
N LYS A 217 -12.54 15.40 0.61
CA LYS A 217 -12.94 16.53 -0.22
C LYS A 217 -13.84 16.08 -1.37
N ALA A 218 -13.47 14.99 -2.07
CA ALA A 218 -14.29 14.43 -3.15
C ALA A 218 -15.65 13.95 -2.64
N TYR A 219 -15.73 13.37 -1.44
CA TYR A 219 -16.97 13.02 -0.77
C TYR A 219 -17.85 14.28 -0.55
N ALA A 220 -17.29 15.32 0.06
CA ALA A 220 -18.03 16.56 0.31
C ALA A 220 -18.54 17.21 -0.97
N GLU A 221 -17.71 17.28 -2.02
CA GLU A 221 -18.08 17.85 -3.31
C GLU A 221 -19.17 17.06 -4.05
N LYS A 222 -19.11 15.72 -4.00
CA LYS A 222 -20.07 14.87 -4.73
C LYS A 222 -21.40 14.68 -4.01
N THR A 223 -21.38 14.67 -2.67
CA THR A 223 -22.60 14.45 -1.87
C THR A 223 -23.26 15.73 -1.39
N GLY A 224 -22.50 16.83 -1.33
CA GLY A 224 -22.94 18.09 -0.71
C GLY A 224 -22.87 18.05 0.83
N ASN A 225 -22.33 17.00 1.44
CA ASN A 225 -22.17 16.88 2.88
C ASN A 225 -20.89 17.57 3.35
N GLU A 226 -21.00 18.61 4.15
CA GLU A 226 -19.85 19.38 4.66
C GLU A 226 -19.27 18.82 5.96
N THR A 227 -19.87 17.78 6.54
CA THR A 227 -19.46 17.18 7.81
C THR A 227 -19.47 15.66 7.74
N VAL A 228 -18.64 15.04 8.56
CA VAL A 228 -18.64 13.59 8.82
C VAL A 228 -18.83 13.33 10.31
N LEU A 229 -19.46 12.18 10.65
CA LEU A 229 -19.65 11.75 12.03
C LEU A 229 -18.44 10.89 12.45
N LEU A 230 -17.81 11.27 13.57
CA LEU A 230 -16.69 10.54 14.16
C LEU A 230 -16.93 10.34 15.65
N ALA A 231 -16.34 9.29 16.23
CA ALA A 231 -16.30 9.10 17.67
C ALA A 231 -15.69 10.31 18.36
N LYS A 232 -16.29 10.74 19.44
CA LYS A 232 -15.83 11.89 20.24
C LYS A 232 -14.37 11.77 20.68
N GLU A 233 -13.93 10.57 20.95
CA GLU A 233 -12.57 10.25 21.39
C GLU A 233 -11.51 10.65 20.36
N LEU A 234 -11.84 10.62 19.07
CA LEU A 234 -10.89 11.04 18.01
C LEU A 234 -10.50 12.50 18.12
N LEU A 235 -11.32 13.33 18.75
CA LEU A 235 -10.95 14.74 18.98
C LEU A 235 -9.67 14.90 19.80
N ILE A 236 -9.27 13.90 20.60
CA ILE A 236 -7.98 13.89 21.31
C ILE A 236 -6.82 13.88 20.34
N LEU A 237 -6.95 13.14 19.22
CA LEU A 237 -5.93 13.02 18.19
C LEU A 237 -5.98 14.17 17.15
N LEU A 238 -7.15 14.78 16.96
CA LEU A 238 -7.38 15.81 15.94
C LEU A 238 -7.14 17.24 16.46
N ASN A 239 -7.53 17.53 17.69
CA ASN A 239 -7.46 18.89 18.27
C ASN A 239 -6.08 19.16 18.89
N VAL A 240 -5.02 18.96 18.11
CA VAL A 240 -3.64 19.09 18.56
C VAL A 240 -2.98 20.25 17.81
N ASP A 241 -2.26 21.11 18.55
CA ASP A 241 -1.48 22.18 17.95
C ASP A 241 -0.34 21.60 17.10
N LYS A 242 -0.11 22.14 15.90
CA LYS A 242 0.92 21.66 14.97
C LYS A 242 2.34 21.68 15.56
N THR A 243 2.61 22.51 16.56
CA THR A 243 3.91 22.54 17.27
C THR A 243 4.21 21.22 18.01
N VAL A 244 3.20 20.39 18.26
CA VAL A 244 3.35 19.04 18.84
C VAL A 244 4.02 18.08 17.86
N PHE A 245 3.92 18.32 16.56
CA PHE A 245 4.46 17.40 15.55
C PHE A 245 5.98 17.21 15.67
N ASP A 246 6.70 18.23 16.10
CA ASP A 246 8.15 18.16 16.35
C ASP A 246 8.53 17.63 17.73
N ARG A 247 7.53 17.44 18.63
CA ARG A 247 7.79 17.14 20.04
C ARG A 247 7.36 15.72 20.40
N ILE A 248 8.32 14.80 20.38
CA ILE A 248 8.12 13.35 20.61
C ILE A 248 7.38 13.08 21.92
N ASP A 249 7.79 13.72 23.02
CA ASP A 249 7.17 13.51 24.33
C ASP A 249 5.71 13.97 24.36
N GLU A 250 5.36 15.03 23.63
CA GLU A 250 3.99 15.51 23.54
C GLU A 250 3.14 14.62 22.62
N LYS A 251 3.70 14.13 21.49
CA LYS A 251 3.04 13.10 20.68
C LYS A 251 2.69 11.87 21.53
N LYS A 252 3.64 11.41 22.35
CA LYS A 252 3.41 10.29 23.24
C LYS A 252 2.30 10.59 24.25
N GLN A 253 2.27 11.77 24.85
CA GLN A 253 1.20 12.17 25.79
C GLN A 253 -0.18 12.18 25.12
N VAL A 254 -0.27 12.64 23.86
CA VAL A 254 -1.52 12.62 23.08
C VAL A 254 -1.97 11.17 22.86
N LEU A 255 -1.06 10.30 22.45
CA LEU A 255 -1.38 8.88 22.22
C LEU A 255 -1.78 8.18 23.52
N ASP A 256 -1.04 8.39 24.61
CA ASP A 256 -1.32 7.79 25.91
C ASP A 256 -2.71 8.24 26.43
N ALA A 257 -3.05 9.52 26.29
CA ALA A 257 -4.36 10.05 26.67
C ALA A 257 -5.50 9.43 25.84
N TYR A 258 -5.29 9.28 24.54
CA TYR A 258 -6.27 8.60 23.68
C TYR A 258 -6.42 7.13 24.07
N CYS A 259 -5.33 6.40 24.16
CA CYS A 259 -5.32 4.98 24.52
C CYS A 259 -6.01 4.71 25.86
N GLU A 260 -5.74 5.52 26.87
CA GLU A 260 -6.38 5.37 28.19
C GLU A 260 -7.90 5.58 28.10
N THR A 261 -8.35 6.53 27.25
CA THR A 261 -9.79 6.82 27.08
C THR A 261 -10.53 5.67 26.40
N VAL A 262 -9.88 4.95 25.46
CA VAL A 262 -10.51 3.88 24.66
C VAL A 262 -10.16 2.46 25.14
N LYS A 263 -9.47 2.33 26.23
CA LYS A 263 -8.88 1.08 26.73
C LYS A 263 -9.88 -0.05 26.96
N HIS A 264 -11.04 0.26 27.52
CA HIS A 264 -12.07 -0.73 27.84
C HIS A 264 -13.34 -0.53 27.01
N THR A 265 -14.10 0.49 27.31
CA THR A 265 -15.28 0.96 26.56
C THR A 265 -15.03 2.36 26.03
N ILE A 266 -15.89 2.80 25.13
CA ILE A 266 -15.89 4.19 24.63
C ILE A 266 -17.21 4.86 24.99
N SER A 267 -17.28 6.19 24.93
CA SER A 267 -18.50 6.93 25.27
C SER A 267 -19.71 6.54 24.41
N GLY A 268 -19.48 6.14 23.17
CA GLY A 268 -20.52 5.93 22.16
C GLY A 268 -21.05 7.24 21.56
N GLU A 269 -20.55 8.40 21.99
CA GLU A 269 -20.91 9.69 21.44
C GLU A 269 -20.23 9.93 20.09
N LYS A 270 -21.01 10.36 19.11
CA LYS A 270 -20.51 10.79 17.80
C LYS A 270 -20.63 12.31 17.67
N VAL A 271 -19.62 12.91 17.05
CA VAL A 271 -19.53 14.36 16.82
C VAL A 271 -19.42 14.66 15.33
N ASN A 272 -20.02 15.78 14.93
CA ASN A 272 -19.84 16.29 13.56
C ASN A 272 -18.49 17.00 13.45
N VAL A 273 -17.66 16.58 12.53
CA VAL A 273 -16.40 17.23 12.18
C VAL A 273 -16.51 17.76 10.76
N ARG A 274 -16.11 19.01 10.54
CA ARG A 274 -16.14 19.63 9.21
C ARG A 274 -15.11 18.98 8.30
N CYS A 275 -15.50 18.67 7.07
CA CYS A 275 -14.62 18.05 6.07
C CYS A 275 -13.40 18.92 5.76
N ASP A 276 -13.57 20.23 5.61
CA ASP A 276 -12.47 21.17 5.30
C ASP A 276 -11.45 21.29 6.45
N GLU A 277 -11.91 21.30 7.70
CA GLU A 277 -11.04 21.28 8.88
C GLU A 277 -10.26 19.96 8.97
N LEU A 278 -10.94 18.84 8.78
CA LEU A 278 -10.31 17.51 8.78
C LEU A 278 -9.26 17.40 7.68
N CYS A 279 -9.58 17.80 6.45
CA CYS A 279 -8.62 17.83 5.34
C CYS A 279 -7.38 18.67 5.69
N SER A 280 -7.56 19.86 6.26
CA SER A 280 -6.45 20.74 6.66
C SER A 280 -5.53 20.12 7.71
N ILE A 281 -6.09 19.33 8.65
CA ILE A 281 -5.32 18.62 9.67
C ILE A 281 -4.50 17.51 9.01
N LEU A 282 -5.13 16.66 8.19
CA LEU A 282 -4.48 15.53 7.53
C LEU A 282 -3.39 15.99 6.56
N ASP A 283 -3.65 17.02 5.75
CA ASP A 283 -2.65 17.64 4.86
C ASP A 283 -1.44 18.13 5.66
N SER A 284 -1.67 18.81 6.80
CA SER A 284 -0.61 19.32 7.64
C SER A 284 0.27 18.22 8.25
N MET A 285 -0.33 17.08 8.66
CA MET A 285 0.39 15.93 9.15
C MET A 285 1.24 15.28 8.04
N GLY A 286 0.65 15.09 6.85
CA GLY A 286 1.35 14.53 5.71
C GLY A 286 2.49 15.43 5.21
N ASP A 287 2.27 16.74 5.13
CA ASP A 287 3.31 17.70 4.76
C ASP A 287 4.46 17.71 5.76
N TRP A 288 4.16 17.67 7.05
CA TRP A 288 5.18 17.60 8.11
C TRP A 288 6.01 16.31 7.98
N ILE A 289 5.38 15.16 7.79
CA ILE A 289 6.08 13.88 7.57
C ILE A 289 7.02 13.98 6.37
N GLY A 290 6.53 14.49 5.23
CA GLY A 290 7.33 14.60 4.02
C GLY A 290 8.54 15.51 4.21
N GLU A 291 8.39 16.66 4.86
CA GLU A 291 9.49 17.59 5.13
C GLU A 291 10.49 17.01 6.14
N HIS A 292 10.00 16.36 7.20
CA HIS A 292 10.84 15.72 8.20
C HIS A 292 11.74 14.67 7.56
N ILE A 293 11.18 13.72 6.78
CA ILE A 293 11.96 12.68 6.10
C ILE A 293 12.97 13.28 5.12
N ARG A 294 12.58 14.26 4.29
CA ARG A 294 13.48 14.89 3.33
C ARG A 294 14.70 15.54 3.99
N THR A 295 14.50 16.13 5.18
CA THR A 295 15.55 16.89 5.87
C THR A 295 16.44 16.04 6.76
N THR A 296 15.93 14.92 7.29
CA THR A 296 16.64 14.10 8.29
C THR A 296 17.21 12.81 7.72
N GLU A 297 16.58 12.21 6.70
CA GLU A 297 16.88 10.84 6.31
C GLU A 297 17.66 10.69 4.99
N TRP A 298 17.92 11.79 4.30
CA TRP A 298 18.69 11.74 3.05
C TRP A 298 20.16 11.46 3.32
N THR A 299 20.71 10.39 2.73
CA THR A 299 22.11 10.02 2.83
C THR A 299 22.74 9.90 1.45
N THR A 300 24.09 9.99 1.39
CA THR A 300 24.84 9.88 0.14
C THR A 300 26.10 9.05 0.34
N ASP A 301 26.58 8.42 -0.74
CA ASP A 301 27.92 7.85 -0.75
C ASP A 301 29.00 8.93 -1.00
N LYS A 302 30.26 8.50 -1.02
CA LYS A 302 31.41 9.38 -1.31
C LYS A 302 31.40 10.00 -2.71
N ASP A 303 30.65 9.40 -3.65
CA ASP A 303 30.54 9.86 -5.04
C ASP A 303 29.35 10.80 -5.22
N GLY A 304 28.55 11.02 -4.17
CA GLY A 304 27.36 11.88 -4.15
C GLY A 304 26.09 11.18 -4.65
N ASP A 305 26.09 9.85 -4.82
CA ASP A 305 24.88 9.08 -5.11
C ASP A 305 24.04 8.97 -3.84
N GLY A 306 22.75 9.32 -3.93
CA GLY A 306 21.88 9.51 -2.76
C GLY A 306 20.71 8.52 -2.70
N TRP A 307 20.26 8.26 -1.46
CA TRP A 307 19.08 7.48 -1.12
C TRP A 307 18.60 7.86 0.28
N PHE A 308 17.41 7.40 0.69
CA PHE A 308 16.90 7.59 2.04
C PHE A 308 17.33 6.45 2.97
N ASN A 309 17.67 6.77 4.22
CA ASN A 309 17.66 5.79 5.30
C ASN A 309 16.22 5.36 5.55
N GLY A 310 15.92 4.07 5.44
CA GLY A 310 14.56 3.53 5.60
C GLY A 310 14.24 3.04 7.00
N TYR A 311 15.25 2.87 7.88
CA TYR A 311 15.06 2.23 9.18
C TYR A 311 16.07 2.69 10.24
N TYR A 312 15.62 2.59 11.50
CA TYR A 312 16.48 2.63 12.68
C TYR A 312 16.45 1.28 13.39
N ASP A 313 17.62 0.82 13.87
CA ASP A 313 17.77 -0.45 14.58
C ASP A 313 17.37 -0.34 16.07
N ASN A 314 17.41 -1.45 16.80
CA ASN A 314 17.04 -1.47 18.22
C ASN A 314 18.06 -0.75 19.15
N SER A 315 19.18 -0.31 18.61
CA SER A 315 20.16 0.55 19.28
C SER A 315 19.95 2.04 18.99
N GLY A 316 18.97 2.37 18.12
CA GLY A 316 18.65 3.73 17.68
C GLY A 316 19.62 4.27 16.63
N ASN A 317 20.31 3.41 15.89
CA ASN A 317 21.22 3.82 14.82
C ASN A 317 20.53 3.69 13.45
N ALA A 318 20.84 4.63 12.54
CA ALA A 318 20.44 4.51 11.15
C ALA A 318 21.00 3.23 10.53
N VAL A 319 20.17 2.52 9.76
CA VAL A 319 20.52 1.23 9.18
C VAL A 319 21.24 1.39 7.84
N GLU A 320 20.92 2.44 7.10
CA GLU A 320 21.40 2.70 5.74
C GLU A 320 22.40 3.86 5.69
N GLY A 321 23.31 3.81 4.71
CA GLY A 321 24.36 4.82 4.53
C GLY A 321 25.67 4.24 3.99
N ASP A 322 26.73 5.06 4.01
CA ASP A 322 28.10 4.64 3.64
C ASP A 322 28.86 4.26 4.92
N PHE A 323 29.01 2.97 5.16
CA PHE A 323 29.65 2.40 6.34
C PHE A 323 31.06 1.85 6.03
N PRO A 324 31.94 1.70 7.03
CA PRO A 324 33.26 1.07 6.82
C PRO A 324 33.17 -0.34 6.21
N THR A 325 32.07 -1.06 6.43
CA THR A 325 31.81 -2.40 5.87
C THR A 325 31.26 -2.34 4.43
N GLY A 326 30.91 -1.17 3.94
CA GLY A 326 30.34 -0.92 2.61
C GLY A 326 29.01 -0.18 2.64
N ILE A 327 28.48 0.03 1.47
CA ILE A 327 27.17 0.69 1.29
C ILE A 327 26.06 -0.19 1.83
N ARG A 328 25.18 0.40 2.64
CA ARG A 328 23.93 -0.21 3.07
C ARG A 328 22.77 0.56 2.47
N MET A 329 22.02 -0.11 1.64
CA MET A 329 20.81 0.39 0.99
C MET A 329 19.74 -0.69 1.01
N MET A 330 18.52 -0.34 1.41
CA MET A 330 17.34 -1.19 1.37
C MET A 330 16.32 -0.61 0.38
N LEU A 331 15.74 -1.47 -0.44
CA LEU A 331 14.80 -1.05 -1.47
C LEU A 331 13.50 -0.50 -0.87
N THR A 332 13.04 -1.03 0.26
CA THR A 332 11.76 -0.69 0.89
C THR A 332 11.65 0.81 1.21
N GLY A 333 12.68 1.41 1.79
CA GLY A 333 12.71 2.84 2.10
C GLY A 333 12.56 3.70 0.84
N GLN A 334 13.19 3.28 -0.25
CA GLN A 334 13.14 4.00 -1.52
C GLN A 334 11.76 3.89 -2.17
N VAL A 335 11.17 2.70 -2.15
CA VAL A 335 9.85 2.46 -2.72
C VAL A 335 8.80 3.37 -2.12
N PHE A 336 8.71 3.41 -0.79
CA PHE A 336 7.63 4.15 -0.14
C PHE A 336 7.87 5.66 -0.08
N THR A 337 9.11 6.14 -0.04
CA THR A 337 9.39 7.58 -0.17
C THR A 337 9.08 8.11 -1.57
N VAL A 338 9.24 7.28 -2.60
CA VAL A 338 8.85 7.62 -3.99
C VAL A 338 7.34 7.53 -4.17
N MET A 339 6.71 6.43 -3.72
CA MET A 339 5.27 6.16 -3.86
C MET A 339 4.40 7.20 -3.15
N ALA A 340 4.85 7.67 -2.00
CA ALA A 340 4.13 8.62 -1.16
C ALA A 340 4.40 10.10 -1.52
N ASP A 341 5.04 10.39 -2.65
CA ASP A 341 5.42 11.75 -3.07
C ASP A 341 6.31 12.50 -2.05
N VAL A 342 7.01 11.78 -1.18
CA VAL A 342 7.98 12.36 -0.22
C VAL A 342 9.26 12.77 -0.93
N ALA A 343 9.83 11.90 -1.78
CA ALA A 343 11.03 12.22 -2.55
C ALA A 343 10.75 13.32 -3.58
N THR A 344 11.65 14.31 -3.70
CA THR A 344 11.61 15.28 -4.81
C THR A 344 11.97 14.60 -6.14
N ASP A 345 11.73 15.26 -7.27
CA ASP A 345 12.07 14.68 -8.57
C ASP A 345 13.59 14.42 -8.70
N GLU A 346 14.43 15.32 -8.18
CA GLU A 346 15.89 15.15 -8.15
C GLU A 346 16.28 13.95 -7.27
N GLN A 347 15.59 13.76 -6.14
CA GLN A 347 15.80 12.62 -5.25
C GLN A 347 15.36 11.31 -5.90
N VAL A 348 14.23 11.28 -6.64
CA VAL A 348 13.81 10.07 -7.39
C VAL A 348 14.85 9.68 -8.43
N VAL A 349 15.41 10.63 -9.17
CA VAL A 349 16.50 10.38 -10.13
C VAL A 349 17.74 9.81 -9.43
N ALA A 350 18.13 10.37 -8.28
CA ALA A 350 19.27 9.90 -7.49
C ALA A 350 19.02 8.49 -6.93
N ILE A 351 17.82 8.22 -6.41
CA ILE A 351 17.40 6.90 -5.92
C ILE A 351 17.50 5.87 -7.05
N ALA A 352 16.94 6.18 -8.24
CA ALA A 352 16.99 5.25 -9.37
C ALA A 352 18.43 4.91 -9.77
N LYS A 353 19.31 5.92 -9.80
CA LYS A 353 20.74 5.73 -10.06
C LYS A 353 21.42 4.87 -8.98
N SER A 354 21.14 5.15 -7.71
CA SER A 354 21.71 4.39 -6.59
C SER A 354 21.21 2.94 -6.56
N ALA A 355 19.92 2.72 -6.82
CA ALA A 355 19.34 1.39 -6.93
C ALA A 355 19.95 0.59 -8.10
N ASP A 356 20.17 1.24 -9.25
CA ASP A 356 20.88 0.63 -10.39
C ASP A 356 22.33 0.24 -10.02
N LYS A 357 23.01 1.06 -9.26
CA LYS A 357 24.42 0.84 -8.86
C LYS A 357 24.57 -0.22 -7.77
N TYR A 358 23.67 -0.26 -6.80
CA TYR A 358 23.86 -1.05 -5.57
C TYR A 358 22.91 -2.24 -5.42
N LEU A 359 21.71 -2.19 -6.02
CA LEU A 359 20.69 -3.22 -5.84
C LEU A 359 20.42 -4.04 -7.10
N TYR A 360 20.67 -3.48 -8.30
CA TYR A 360 20.37 -4.19 -9.55
C TYR A 360 21.35 -5.34 -9.79
N ASP A 361 20.83 -6.53 -10.04
CA ASP A 361 21.59 -7.71 -10.40
C ASP A 361 20.94 -8.45 -11.57
N GLU A 362 21.48 -8.26 -12.76
CA GLU A 362 20.98 -8.85 -13.99
C GLU A 362 21.01 -10.38 -13.98
N ALA A 363 21.97 -10.98 -13.29
CA ALA A 363 22.14 -12.44 -13.26
C ALA A 363 20.97 -13.14 -12.54
N ILE A 364 20.36 -12.45 -11.56
CA ILE A 364 19.23 -12.98 -10.78
C ILE A 364 17.89 -12.25 -11.09
N GLY A 365 17.86 -11.43 -12.12
CA GLY A 365 16.62 -10.94 -12.70
C GLY A 365 16.05 -9.66 -12.10
N GLY A 366 16.85 -8.82 -11.42
CA GLY A 366 16.33 -7.52 -11.02
C GLY A 366 16.96 -6.90 -9.78
N TYR A 367 16.16 -6.14 -9.03
CA TYR A 367 16.61 -5.35 -7.89
C TYR A 367 16.51 -6.15 -6.59
N ARG A 368 17.61 -6.27 -5.87
CA ARG A 368 17.68 -6.91 -4.55
C ARG A 368 16.94 -6.09 -3.51
N LEU A 369 16.43 -6.76 -2.50
CA LEU A 369 15.73 -6.09 -1.39
C LEU A 369 16.69 -5.23 -0.55
N ASN A 370 17.95 -5.68 -0.39
CA ASN A 370 19.00 -4.91 0.29
C ASN A 370 20.39 -5.31 -0.23
N THR A 371 21.37 -4.43 0.00
CA THR A 371 22.79 -4.72 -0.20
C THR A 371 23.30 -5.74 0.84
N ASP A 372 24.42 -6.40 0.56
CA ASP A 372 25.09 -7.23 1.56
C ASP A 372 25.73 -6.37 2.65
N PHE A 373 25.18 -6.38 3.85
CA PHE A 373 25.68 -5.59 4.98
C PHE A 373 27.02 -6.12 5.53
N LYS A 374 27.41 -7.35 5.16
CA LYS A 374 28.63 -8.03 5.66
C LYS A 374 28.74 -8.07 7.19
N GLU A 375 27.58 -8.00 7.83
CA GLU A 375 27.40 -7.98 9.27
C GLU A 375 26.07 -8.63 9.63
N VAL A 376 26.06 -9.38 10.72
CA VAL A 376 24.84 -9.99 11.24
C VAL A 376 24.20 -9.03 12.25
N LYS A 377 23.18 -8.28 11.83
CA LYS A 377 22.46 -7.33 12.68
C LYS A 377 21.27 -7.98 13.38
N THR A 378 21.57 -8.79 14.41
CA THR A 378 20.50 -9.46 15.19
C THR A 378 19.64 -8.49 15.99
N ASP A 379 20.10 -7.28 16.22
CA ASP A 379 19.37 -6.19 16.86
C ASP A 379 18.35 -5.50 15.94
N LEU A 380 18.38 -5.84 14.63
CA LEU A 380 17.39 -5.36 13.65
C LEU A 380 16.35 -6.44 13.36
N GLY A 381 16.76 -7.66 13.06
CA GLY A 381 15.81 -8.69 12.78
C GLY A 381 16.37 -10.04 12.34
N ARG A 382 15.47 -11.05 12.34
CA ARG A 382 15.76 -12.42 11.90
C ARG A 382 16.18 -12.52 10.43
N LEU A 383 15.92 -11.50 9.61
CA LEU A 383 16.33 -11.52 8.21
C LEU A 383 17.83 -11.84 8.06
N PHE A 384 18.67 -11.36 8.97
CA PHE A 384 20.10 -11.64 8.98
C PHE A 384 20.48 -13.09 9.40
N GLY A 385 19.49 -13.89 9.80
CA GLY A 385 19.63 -15.34 9.94
C GLY A 385 19.59 -16.08 8.61
N PHE A 386 19.11 -15.44 7.53
CA PHE A 386 19.17 -16.00 6.17
C PHE A 386 20.50 -15.65 5.52
N ALA A 387 21.03 -16.57 4.73
CA ALA A 387 22.19 -16.27 3.88
C ALA A 387 21.83 -15.16 2.89
N PHE A 388 22.78 -14.27 2.61
CA PHE A 388 22.56 -13.19 1.64
C PHE A 388 22.10 -13.73 0.27
N GLY A 389 21.10 -13.08 -0.31
CA GLY A 389 20.43 -13.49 -1.53
C GLY A 389 19.30 -14.50 -1.32
N HIS A 390 18.84 -14.71 -0.06
CA HIS A 390 17.71 -15.55 0.26
C HIS A 390 16.68 -14.80 1.12
N LYS A 391 15.38 -15.03 0.84
CA LYS A 391 14.29 -14.38 1.54
C LYS A 391 14.48 -12.86 1.63
N GLU A 392 14.18 -12.27 2.76
CA GLU A 392 14.27 -10.84 2.98
C GLU A 392 15.72 -10.31 3.04
N ASN A 393 16.74 -11.20 3.07
CA ASN A 393 18.14 -10.80 3.08
C ASN A 393 18.74 -10.77 1.67
N GLY A 394 18.45 -9.74 0.90
CA GLY A 394 19.10 -9.47 -0.40
C GLY A 394 18.68 -10.35 -1.56
N ALA A 395 17.58 -11.10 -1.48
CA ALA A 395 16.97 -11.71 -2.66
C ALA A 395 16.32 -10.63 -3.54
N VAL A 396 16.03 -10.93 -4.82
CA VAL A 396 15.08 -10.15 -5.61
C VAL A 396 13.68 -10.55 -5.13
N PHE A 397 13.12 -9.74 -4.24
CA PHE A 397 11.79 -9.99 -3.68
C PHE A 397 10.73 -9.40 -4.62
N SER A 398 10.00 -10.27 -5.32
CA SER A 398 9.16 -9.86 -6.47
C SER A 398 8.08 -8.86 -6.08
N HIS A 399 7.51 -8.98 -4.88
CA HIS A 399 6.50 -8.06 -4.37
C HIS A 399 7.05 -6.62 -4.22
N MET A 400 8.22 -6.47 -3.57
CA MET A 400 8.84 -5.15 -3.43
C MET A 400 9.35 -4.61 -4.77
N ALA A 401 9.86 -5.48 -5.65
CA ALA A 401 10.28 -5.08 -6.99
C ALA A 401 9.11 -4.54 -7.83
N THR A 402 7.93 -5.17 -7.78
CA THR A 402 6.75 -4.67 -8.49
C THR A 402 6.21 -3.37 -7.89
N MET A 403 6.26 -3.21 -6.56
CA MET A 403 5.94 -1.92 -5.91
C MET A 403 6.94 -0.81 -6.29
N TYR A 404 8.23 -1.15 -6.47
CA TYR A 404 9.23 -0.21 -6.96
C TYR A 404 8.90 0.26 -8.38
N ALA A 405 8.56 -0.66 -9.27
CA ALA A 405 8.12 -0.28 -10.61
C ALA A 405 6.88 0.61 -10.57
N ASN A 406 5.89 0.26 -9.73
CA ASN A 406 4.67 1.04 -9.55
C ASN A 406 4.99 2.48 -9.10
N SER A 407 5.84 2.64 -8.08
CA SER A 407 6.23 3.95 -7.56
C SER A 407 6.94 4.81 -8.60
N LEU A 408 7.82 4.22 -9.42
CA LEU A 408 8.51 4.92 -10.51
C LEU A 408 7.54 5.37 -11.60
N TYR A 409 6.63 4.50 -12.04
CA TYR A 409 5.58 4.86 -13.00
C TYR A 409 4.65 5.93 -12.46
N HIS A 410 4.22 5.81 -11.19
CA HIS A 410 3.39 6.81 -10.53
C HIS A 410 4.00 8.22 -10.64
N ARG A 411 5.33 8.31 -10.46
CA ARG A 411 6.11 9.55 -10.55
C ARG A 411 6.51 9.94 -12.00
N GLY A 412 6.09 9.18 -13.02
CA GLY A 412 6.37 9.49 -14.44
C GLY A 412 7.72 8.98 -14.96
N TYR A 413 8.46 8.18 -14.18
CA TYR A 413 9.74 7.58 -14.57
C TYR A 413 9.52 6.25 -15.31
N ALA A 414 8.86 6.33 -16.46
CA ALA A 414 8.43 5.17 -17.23
C ALA A 414 9.57 4.25 -17.68
N LYS A 415 10.74 4.81 -18.02
CA LYS A 415 11.91 4.06 -18.48
C LYS A 415 12.48 3.20 -17.35
N GLU A 416 12.62 3.78 -16.18
CA GLU A 416 13.11 3.13 -14.98
C GLU A 416 12.11 2.08 -14.50
N GLY A 417 10.82 2.41 -14.44
CA GLY A 417 9.75 1.47 -14.11
C GLY A 417 9.68 0.28 -15.08
N TYR A 418 9.81 0.53 -16.39
CA TYR A 418 9.85 -0.54 -17.38
C TYR A 418 11.07 -1.45 -17.22
N LYS A 419 12.24 -0.89 -16.88
CA LYS A 419 13.44 -1.68 -16.60
C LYS A 419 13.20 -2.70 -15.48
N VAL A 420 12.54 -2.29 -14.40
CA VAL A 420 12.21 -3.19 -13.28
C VAL A 420 11.28 -4.33 -13.74
N ILE A 421 10.14 -3.98 -14.35
CA ILE A 421 9.16 -4.96 -14.84
C ILE A 421 9.79 -5.92 -15.85
N ASN A 422 10.52 -5.39 -16.84
CA ASN A 422 11.09 -6.16 -17.93
C ASN A 422 12.21 -7.11 -17.46
N SER A 423 13.02 -6.69 -16.48
CA SER A 423 14.07 -7.55 -15.91
C SER A 423 13.47 -8.75 -15.18
N LEU A 424 12.47 -8.51 -14.33
CA LEU A 424 11.75 -9.57 -13.62
C LEU A 424 11.02 -10.50 -14.59
N PHE A 425 10.29 -9.94 -15.58
CA PHE A 425 9.58 -10.71 -16.60
C PHE A 425 10.52 -11.61 -17.39
N LYS A 426 11.60 -11.07 -17.97
CA LYS A 426 12.57 -11.85 -18.74
C LYS A 426 13.21 -12.98 -17.93
N HIS A 427 13.43 -12.75 -16.63
CA HIS A 427 13.97 -13.78 -15.76
C HIS A 427 12.94 -14.89 -15.52
N CYS A 428 11.70 -14.55 -15.21
CA CYS A 428 10.62 -15.51 -14.97
C CYS A 428 10.26 -16.29 -16.24
N ASP A 429 10.25 -15.65 -17.41
CA ASP A 429 9.98 -16.27 -18.70
C ASP A 429 11.07 -17.29 -19.12
N ASN A 430 12.27 -17.15 -18.58
CA ASN A 430 13.35 -18.10 -18.80
C ASN A 430 13.29 -19.26 -17.80
N TYR A 431 12.48 -20.30 -18.10
CA TYR A 431 12.29 -21.44 -17.23
C TYR A 431 13.58 -22.15 -16.81
N SER A 432 14.59 -22.19 -17.68
CA SER A 432 15.87 -22.83 -17.37
C SER A 432 16.63 -22.11 -16.25
N LYS A 433 16.43 -20.79 -16.12
CA LYS A 433 16.97 -19.97 -15.03
C LYS A 433 16.05 -19.99 -13.80
N SER A 434 14.83 -19.54 -13.96
CA SER A 434 13.90 -19.34 -12.86
C SER A 434 13.38 -20.64 -12.25
N GLY A 435 13.12 -21.65 -13.10
CA GLY A 435 12.46 -22.89 -12.72
C GLY A 435 11.00 -22.71 -12.29
N ILE A 436 10.40 -21.58 -12.63
CA ILE A 436 9.02 -21.22 -12.31
C ILE A 436 8.24 -21.08 -13.61
N TYR A 437 7.09 -21.74 -13.70
CA TYR A 437 6.13 -21.58 -14.80
C TYR A 437 4.76 -22.19 -14.43
N PRO A 438 3.66 -21.52 -14.73
CA PRO A 438 3.58 -20.10 -15.04
C PRO A 438 3.61 -19.26 -13.75
N GLY A 439 4.07 -18.01 -13.81
CA GLY A 439 3.88 -17.08 -12.73
C GLY A 439 5.12 -16.32 -12.28
N ILE A 440 4.93 -15.51 -11.26
CA ILE A 440 5.96 -14.71 -10.60
C ILE A 440 6.23 -15.37 -9.25
N PRO A 441 7.50 -15.74 -8.91
CA PRO A 441 7.81 -16.31 -7.60
C PRO A 441 7.71 -15.24 -6.51
N GLU A 442 7.62 -15.66 -5.25
CA GLU A 442 7.75 -14.74 -4.11
C GLU A 442 9.08 -14.00 -4.17
N TYR A 443 10.18 -14.72 -4.41
CA TYR A 443 11.49 -14.12 -4.61
C TYR A 443 12.36 -14.95 -5.56
N VAL A 444 13.39 -14.31 -6.12
CA VAL A 444 14.46 -14.97 -6.86
C VAL A 444 15.70 -15.03 -5.96
N SER A 445 16.19 -16.24 -5.72
CA SER A 445 17.33 -16.49 -4.84
C SER A 445 18.67 -16.10 -5.47
N GLN A 446 19.76 -16.09 -4.68
CA GLN A 446 21.14 -15.84 -5.14
C GLN A 446 21.57 -16.70 -6.34
N ARG A 447 20.94 -17.86 -6.55
CA ARG A 447 21.23 -18.76 -7.68
C ARG A 447 20.35 -18.50 -8.91
N GLY A 448 19.55 -17.44 -8.89
CA GLY A 448 18.60 -17.14 -9.94
C GLY A 448 17.36 -18.04 -9.99
N ARG A 449 17.15 -18.89 -8.96
CA ARG A 449 15.97 -19.77 -8.89
C ARG A 449 14.80 -19.03 -8.26
N GLY A 450 13.64 -19.07 -8.89
CA GLY A 450 12.39 -18.65 -8.27
C GLY A 450 12.03 -19.57 -7.12
N MET A 451 11.64 -18.97 -6.01
CA MET A 451 11.29 -19.66 -4.77
C MET A 451 9.87 -19.31 -4.38
N TYR A 452 9.12 -20.31 -3.96
CA TYR A 452 7.70 -20.18 -3.63
C TYR A 452 6.86 -19.66 -4.82
N HIS A 453 6.13 -20.55 -5.45
CA HIS A 453 5.37 -20.32 -6.70
C HIS A 453 3.85 -20.28 -6.45
N TYR A 454 3.43 -19.90 -5.29
CA TYR A 454 2.05 -19.59 -4.98
C TYR A 454 1.75 -18.11 -5.23
N LEU A 455 0.47 -17.78 -5.32
CA LEU A 455 0.04 -16.40 -5.49
C LEU A 455 0.47 -15.55 -4.29
N THR A 456 1.12 -14.43 -4.60
CA THR A 456 1.56 -13.43 -3.63
C THR A 456 1.09 -12.05 -4.08
N GLY A 457 1.19 -11.06 -3.21
CA GLY A 457 0.94 -9.66 -3.56
C GLY A 457 1.73 -9.17 -4.79
N ALA A 458 2.81 -9.86 -5.17
CA ALA A 458 3.58 -9.56 -6.38
C ALA A 458 2.72 -9.59 -7.65
N ALA A 459 1.81 -10.56 -7.77
CA ALA A 459 0.93 -10.69 -8.93
C ALA A 459 -0.08 -9.54 -9.01
N SER A 460 -0.69 -9.18 -7.88
CA SER A 460 -1.65 -8.06 -7.79
C SER A 460 -0.98 -6.73 -8.13
N TRP A 461 0.20 -6.47 -7.56
CA TRP A 461 0.97 -5.27 -7.86
C TRP A 461 1.48 -5.22 -9.30
N MET A 462 1.84 -6.36 -9.89
CA MET A 462 2.22 -6.43 -11.31
C MET A 462 1.03 -6.05 -12.20
N LEU A 463 -0.15 -6.62 -11.94
CA LEU A 463 -1.36 -6.31 -12.70
C LEU A 463 -1.73 -4.83 -12.57
N LEU A 464 -1.75 -4.31 -11.35
CA LEU A 464 -1.99 -2.89 -11.06
C LEU A 464 -1.00 -2.00 -11.83
N THR A 465 0.30 -2.31 -11.75
CA THR A 465 1.34 -1.51 -12.42
C THR A 465 1.18 -1.52 -13.93
N VAL A 466 0.95 -2.69 -14.52
CA VAL A 466 0.83 -2.82 -15.98
C VAL A 466 -0.42 -2.11 -16.49
N LEU A 467 -1.58 -2.34 -15.89
CA LEU A 467 -2.83 -1.77 -16.40
C LEU A 467 -2.98 -0.29 -16.03
N ASN A 468 -2.83 0.05 -14.74
CA ASN A 468 -3.11 1.42 -14.30
C ASN A 468 -1.96 2.37 -14.60
N GLU A 469 -0.70 1.92 -14.45
CA GLU A 469 0.43 2.83 -14.61
C GLU A 469 1.05 2.78 -16.02
N MET A 470 1.43 1.60 -16.50
CA MET A 470 2.10 1.48 -17.79
C MET A 470 1.15 1.72 -18.98
N TYR A 471 0.01 1.02 -19.01
CA TYR A 471 -1.03 1.29 -20.02
C TYR A 471 -1.89 2.50 -19.65
N GLY A 472 -1.88 2.94 -18.40
CA GLY A 472 -2.58 4.13 -17.95
C GLY A 472 -4.09 4.07 -18.07
N VAL A 473 -4.67 2.87 -17.90
CA VAL A 473 -6.13 2.68 -17.86
C VAL A 473 -6.56 2.78 -16.40
N LYS A 474 -6.96 3.98 -15.96
CA LYS A 474 -7.20 4.30 -14.55
C LYS A 474 -8.63 4.71 -14.28
N GLY A 475 -9.10 4.42 -13.07
CA GLY A 475 -10.26 5.10 -12.50
C GLY A 475 -9.88 6.48 -11.94
N GLU A 476 -10.75 7.45 -12.09
CA GLU A 476 -10.69 8.74 -11.41
C GLU A 476 -12.09 9.04 -10.87
N TYR A 477 -12.37 8.52 -9.67
CA TYR A 477 -13.70 8.49 -9.05
C TYR A 477 -14.82 8.02 -10.01
N GLY A 478 -14.56 6.88 -10.70
CA GLY A 478 -15.48 6.23 -11.62
C GLY A 478 -15.41 6.73 -13.06
N ALA A 479 -14.76 7.83 -13.35
CA ALA A 479 -14.41 8.21 -14.71
C ALA A 479 -13.23 7.37 -15.21
N LEU A 480 -13.19 7.07 -16.52
CA LEU A 480 -12.09 6.33 -17.13
C LEU A 480 -11.03 7.32 -17.64
N LYS A 481 -9.91 7.38 -16.96
CA LYS A 481 -8.74 8.18 -17.33
C LYS A 481 -7.76 7.36 -18.17
N LEU A 482 -7.30 7.93 -19.27
CA LEU A 482 -6.29 7.33 -20.16
C LEU A 482 -4.98 8.13 -20.09
N LYS A 483 -4.00 7.59 -19.35
CA LYS A 483 -2.67 8.22 -19.16
C LYS A 483 -1.56 7.21 -19.39
N PRO A 484 -1.35 6.74 -20.64
CA PRO A 484 -0.32 5.75 -20.94
C PRO A 484 1.09 6.30 -20.72
N GLN A 485 1.97 5.41 -20.26
CA GLN A 485 3.40 5.66 -20.06
C GLN A 485 4.23 4.59 -20.77
N LEU A 486 3.89 4.34 -22.03
CA LEU A 486 4.54 3.34 -22.89
C LEU A 486 5.74 3.94 -23.58
N LEU A 487 6.88 3.24 -23.57
CA LEU A 487 8.04 3.60 -24.35
C LEU A 487 7.77 3.33 -25.84
N LYS A 488 8.42 4.09 -26.74
CA LYS A 488 8.22 3.94 -28.18
C LYS A 488 8.41 2.50 -28.69
N GLU A 489 9.30 1.73 -28.06
CA GLU A 489 9.58 0.33 -28.42
C GLU A 489 8.45 -0.64 -28.02
N GLN A 490 7.49 -0.20 -27.20
CA GLN A 490 6.35 -1.00 -26.80
C GLN A 490 5.16 -0.87 -27.77
N PHE A 491 5.27 -0.03 -28.79
CA PHE A 491 4.27 0.11 -29.84
C PHE A 491 4.63 -0.77 -31.04
N GLU A 492 3.79 -1.73 -31.34
CA GLU A 492 3.89 -2.53 -32.55
C GLU A 492 3.15 -1.83 -33.71
N ASN A 493 3.85 -1.47 -34.78
CA ASN A 493 3.30 -0.70 -35.89
C ASN A 493 2.57 0.59 -35.46
N GLY A 494 3.14 1.29 -34.50
CA GLY A 494 2.57 2.53 -33.94
C GLY A 494 1.35 2.33 -33.03
N LYS A 495 1.07 1.11 -32.60
CA LYS A 495 -0.09 0.79 -31.73
C LYS A 495 0.30 -0.05 -30.53
N ALA A 496 -0.37 0.19 -29.42
CA ALA A 496 -0.36 -0.67 -28.24
C ALA A 496 -1.78 -0.82 -27.71
N SER A 497 -2.15 -2.03 -27.27
CA SER A 497 -3.52 -2.28 -26.80
C SER A 497 -3.52 -3.06 -25.49
N ALA A 498 -4.49 -2.75 -24.63
CA ALA A 498 -4.81 -3.53 -23.45
C ALA A 498 -6.31 -3.81 -23.40
N THR A 499 -6.67 -5.02 -22.96
CA THR A 499 -8.07 -5.38 -22.70
C THR A 499 -8.22 -5.65 -21.20
N CYS A 500 -9.18 -5.00 -20.54
CA CYS A 500 -9.46 -5.15 -19.12
C CYS A 500 -10.93 -4.89 -18.83
N MET A 501 -11.33 -5.22 -17.60
CA MET A 501 -12.62 -4.82 -17.08
C MET A 501 -12.52 -3.41 -16.47
N PHE A 502 -13.56 -2.60 -16.65
CA PHE A 502 -13.72 -1.32 -15.99
C PHE A 502 -15.21 -1.05 -15.75
N ASN A 503 -15.63 -0.89 -14.50
CA ASN A 503 -17.01 -0.70 -14.09
C ASN A 503 -17.98 -1.68 -14.78
N GLY A 504 -17.66 -2.99 -14.72
CA GLY A 504 -18.47 -4.06 -15.32
C GLY A 504 -18.45 -4.11 -16.85
N LYS A 505 -17.64 -3.29 -17.52
CA LYS A 505 -17.49 -3.27 -18.98
C LYS A 505 -16.18 -3.92 -19.39
N ASN A 506 -16.21 -4.76 -20.43
CA ASN A 506 -15.01 -5.30 -21.06
C ASN A 506 -14.50 -4.29 -22.10
N ILE A 507 -13.46 -3.55 -21.76
CA ILE A 507 -12.92 -2.48 -22.58
C ILE A 507 -11.61 -2.92 -23.23
N THR A 508 -11.46 -2.64 -24.53
CA THR A 508 -10.18 -2.73 -25.24
C THR A 508 -9.73 -1.32 -25.58
N VAL A 509 -8.65 -0.87 -24.94
CA VAL A 509 -8.04 0.43 -25.21
C VAL A 509 -6.87 0.24 -26.16
N THR A 510 -6.89 0.94 -27.30
CA THR A 510 -5.81 0.97 -28.29
C THR A 510 -5.24 2.38 -28.38
N TYR A 511 -3.98 2.52 -28.05
CA TYR A 511 -3.23 3.76 -28.23
C TYR A 511 -2.59 3.80 -29.61
N LYS A 512 -2.74 4.93 -30.33
CA LYS A 512 -2.08 5.21 -31.60
C LYS A 512 -1.01 6.26 -31.43
N ASN A 513 0.24 5.89 -31.72
CA ASN A 513 1.44 6.72 -31.62
C ASN A 513 2.10 6.84 -32.99
N ASP A 514 1.41 7.54 -33.90
CA ASP A 514 1.87 7.68 -35.32
C ASP A 514 3.18 8.48 -35.45
N LYS A 515 3.52 9.28 -34.43
CA LYS A 515 4.75 10.08 -34.38
C LYS A 515 5.93 9.36 -33.73
N ALA A 516 5.75 8.13 -33.27
CA ALA A 516 6.77 7.32 -32.60
C ALA A 516 7.43 8.07 -31.41
N LEU A 517 6.61 8.77 -30.62
CA LEU A 517 7.03 9.51 -29.43
C LEU A 517 7.31 8.54 -28.26
N ASP A 518 8.19 8.93 -27.36
CA ASP A 518 8.48 8.19 -26.14
C ASP A 518 7.60 8.62 -24.97
N ALA A 519 7.52 7.83 -23.90
CA ALA A 519 6.82 8.21 -22.67
C ALA A 519 7.30 9.59 -22.19
N GLY A 520 6.38 10.44 -21.75
CA GLY A 520 6.65 11.83 -21.36
C GLY A 520 6.74 12.83 -22.52
N GLN A 521 6.75 12.36 -23.79
CA GLN A 521 6.75 13.21 -24.98
C GLN A 521 5.37 13.32 -25.63
N TYR A 522 4.41 12.56 -25.19
CA TYR A 522 3.04 12.54 -25.69
C TYR A 522 2.02 12.66 -24.56
N SER A 523 0.81 12.99 -24.95
CA SER A 523 -0.41 12.86 -24.12
C SER A 523 -1.56 12.38 -25.00
N VAL A 524 -2.62 11.87 -24.39
CA VAL A 524 -3.86 11.56 -25.12
C VAL A 524 -4.51 12.86 -25.56
N LYS A 525 -4.77 13.00 -26.84
CA LYS A 525 -5.40 14.19 -27.46
C LYS A 525 -6.84 13.95 -27.84
N GLU A 526 -7.17 12.78 -28.33
CA GLU A 526 -8.51 12.44 -28.78
C GLU A 526 -8.87 11.03 -28.33
N ILE A 527 -10.14 10.85 -27.97
CA ILE A 527 -10.73 9.54 -27.68
C ILE A 527 -11.82 9.25 -28.72
N TYR A 528 -11.84 8.03 -29.24
CA TYR A 528 -12.89 7.45 -30.05
C TYR A 528 -13.46 6.22 -29.35
N ILE A 529 -14.79 6.09 -29.32
CA ILE A 529 -15.50 4.95 -28.72
C ILE A 529 -16.30 4.28 -29.85
N ASP A 530 -16.04 2.98 -30.10
CA ASP A 530 -16.64 2.18 -31.18
C ASP A 530 -16.60 2.90 -32.54
N GLY A 531 -15.47 3.56 -32.82
CA GLY A 531 -15.21 4.28 -34.07
C GLY A 531 -15.78 5.71 -34.14
N ASN A 532 -16.56 6.15 -33.17
CA ASN A 532 -17.08 7.49 -33.10
C ASN A 532 -16.22 8.38 -32.20
N LYS A 533 -15.95 9.62 -32.65
CA LYS A 533 -15.20 10.56 -31.81
C LYS A 533 -15.99 10.92 -30.55
N TYR A 534 -15.41 10.61 -29.39
CA TYR A 534 -15.97 11.00 -28.09
C TYR A 534 -15.58 12.44 -27.73
N GLY A 535 -14.31 12.78 -27.82
CA GLY A 535 -13.85 14.13 -27.52
C GLY A 535 -12.35 14.34 -27.70
N ASP A 536 -11.94 15.63 -27.57
CA ASP A 536 -10.55 16.08 -27.52
C ASP A 536 -10.11 16.10 -26.04
N CYS A 537 -10.00 14.93 -25.43
CA CYS A 537 -9.76 14.75 -24.00
C CYS A 537 -9.04 13.42 -23.75
N ASP A 538 -8.64 13.21 -22.49
CA ASP A 538 -8.00 11.98 -22.00
C ASP A 538 -8.88 11.19 -21.01
N THR A 539 -10.13 11.64 -20.81
CA THR A 539 -11.03 11.10 -19.80
C THR A 539 -12.44 10.86 -20.37
N VAL A 540 -12.99 9.68 -20.11
CA VAL A 540 -14.41 9.38 -20.35
C VAL A 540 -15.15 9.56 -19.02
N LEU A 541 -16.14 10.44 -18.97
CA LEU A 541 -16.86 10.78 -17.74
C LEU A 541 -17.61 9.56 -17.19
N LYS A 542 -17.79 9.48 -15.87
CA LYS A 542 -18.48 8.38 -15.19
C LYS A 542 -19.87 8.09 -15.78
N GLU A 543 -20.66 9.14 -16.02
CA GLU A 543 -22.01 9.02 -16.58
C GLU A 543 -22.00 8.41 -17.99
N ASP A 544 -20.95 8.63 -18.76
CA ASP A 544 -20.80 8.09 -20.11
C ASP A 544 -20.25 6.68 -20.09
N VAL A 545 -19.32 6.36 -19.17
CA VAL A 545 -18.87 4.98 -18.92
C VAL A 545 -20.06 4.07 -18.62
N MET A 546 -20.98 4.51 -17.78
CA MET A 546 -22.20 3.75 -17.42
C MET A 546 -23.13 3.46 -18.59
N LYS A 547 -23.08 4.29 -19.66
CA LYS A 547 -23.88 4.11 -20.88
C LYS A 547 -23.22 3.22 -21.93
N LEU A 548 -21.95 2.86 -21.74
CA LEU A 548 -21.22 2.01 -22.69
C LEU A 548 -21.85 0.61 -22.76
N ASN A 549 -21.67 -0.03 -23.92
CA ASN A 549 -22.00 -1.44 -24.09
C ASN A 549 -21.12 -2.33 -23.19
N ASP A 550 -21.52 -3.58 -22.98
CA ASP A 550 -20.75 -4.52 -22.17
C ASP A 550 -19.35 -4.83 -22.75
N THR A 551 -19.20 -4.70 -24.06
CA THR A 551 -17.90 -4.79 -24.75
C THR A 551 -17.69 -3.54 -25.59
N VAL A 552 -16.57 -2.86 -25.40
CA VAL A 552 -16.29 -1.54 -25.97
C VAL A 552 -14.87 -1.46 -26.50
N ASN A 553 -14.71 -0.85 -27.67
CA ASN A 553 -13.40 -0.53 -28.23
C ASN A 553 -13.15 0.97 -28.11
N ILE A 554 -12.09 1.32 -27.41
CA ILE A 554 -11.62 2.70 -27.23
C ILE A 554 -10.32 2.88 -27.98
N VAL A 555 -10.27 3.91 -28.82
CA VAL A 555 -9.03 4.30 -29.50
C VAL A 555 -8.61 5.67 -29.00
N ALA A 556 -7.40 5.78 -28.45
CA ALA A 556 -6.82 7.02 -27.98
C ALA A 556 -5.65 7.43 -28.90
N ILE A 557 -5.68 8.67 -29.36
CA ILE A 557 -4.64 9.24 -30.23
C ILE A 557 -3.63 9.96 -29.34
N LEU A 558 -2.36 9.59 -29.49
CA LEU A 558 -1.23 10.19 -28.80
C LEU A 558 -0.56 11.27 -29.66
N ASP A 559 -0.36 12.46 -29.05
CA ASP A 559 0.33 13.60 -29.69
C ASP A 559 1.02 14.50 -28.65
#